data_e50c4a39a87fb7f55278271f322de172
#
_entry.id   e50c4a39a87fb7f55278271f322de172
#
_cell.length_a   1.000
_cell.length_b   1.000
_cell.length_c   1.000
_cell.angle_alpha   90.00
_cell.angle_beta   90.00
_cell.angle_gamma   90.00
#
_symmetry.space_group_name_H-M   'P 1'
#
loop_
_entity.id
_entity.type
_entity.pdbx_description
1 polymer ?
#
loop_
_entity_poly.entity_id
_entity_poly.type
_entity_poly.pdbx_seq_one_letter_code
_entity_poly.pdbx_strand_id
1 'polypeptide(L)'
;TEAKIDEALVIGGGVDRPIGPFATSMQVLDSGLFERHGITKIGVAGHPEGSPDISETETRDALARKNAWARDNDAEVYIETQFCFEADKIVAWERQIRADGNVLPIHIGLPGLMTLKRLLKFAQMSGVGPSIRVLTRQTRNIAKLLIVQEPDLVVAELAEAVASDSASLLRGVHFYPFGGLAETTAWLNTAAAGNFRIKPE
;
A
#
# COMPACT_ATOMS: atom_id res chain seq x y z
N THR A 1 -25.27 10.54 -3.46
CA THR A 1 -25.50 9.93 -4.74
C THR A 1 -25.88 8.46 -4.56
N GLU A 2 -26.24 7.73 -5.62
CA GLU A 2 -26.85 6.39 -5.55
C GLU A 2 -25.99 5.34 -4.81
N ALA A 3 -24.66 5.41 -4.88
CA ALA A 3 -23.75 4.41 -4.31
C ALA A 3 -23.39 4.62 -2.82
N LYS A 4 -23.78 5.72 -2.21
CA LYS A 4 -23.47 6.09 -0.81
C LYS A 4 -21.97 5.88 -0.45
N ILE A 5 -21.08 6.27 -1.34
CA ILE A 5 -19.63 6.19 -1.14
C ILE A 5 -19.20 7.36 -0.27
N ASP A 6 -18.50 7.10 0.82
CA ASP A 6 -17.96 8.05 1.78
C ASP A 6 -16.42 7.96 1.92
N GLU A 7 -15.81 7.00 1.22
CA GLU A 7 -14.37 6.74 1.23
C GLU A 7 -13.80 6.76 -0.19
N ALA A 8 -12.60 7.34 -0.36
CA ALA A 8 -11.89 7.37 -1.63
C ALA A 8 -10.38 7.25 -1.45
N LEU A 9 -9.73 6.45 -2.30
CA LEU A 9 -8.27 6.42 -2.42
C LEU A 9 -7.84 7.34 -3.56
N VAL A 10 -6.99 8.31 -3.25
CA VAL A 10 -6.48 9.31 -4.21
C VAL A 10 -5.04 9.01 -4.59
N ILE A 11 -4.84 8.59 -5.82
CA ILE A 11 -3.52 8.25 -6.35
C ILE A 11 -3.14 9.14 -7.54
N GLY A 12 -1.86 9.30 -7.78
CA GLY A 12 -1.34 9.88 -9.01
C GLY A 12 -1.47 8.89 -10.17
N GLY A 13 -1.73 9.40 -11.39
CA GLY A 13 -1.98 8.55 -12.55
C GLY A 13 -0.75 7.86 -13.16
N GLY A 14 0.47 8.19 -12.74
CA GLY A 14 1.72 7.61 -13.28
C GLY A 14 1.89 7.84 -14.78
N VAL A 15 1.38 8.93 -15.32
CA VAL A 15 1.46 9.27 -16.75
C VAL A 15 2.11 10.64 -16.95
N ASP A 16 2.89 10.79 -18.02
CA ASP A 16 3.62 12.04 -18.33
C ASP A 16 2.68 13.23 -18.55
N ARG A 17 1.47 12.96 -19.07
CA ARG A 17 0.46 13.98 -19.30
C ARG A 17 -0.87 13.55 -18.69
N PRO A 18 -1.40 14.33 -17.74
CA PRO A 18 -2.71 14.05 -17.16
C PRO A 18 -3.79 14.17 -18.24
N ILE A 19 -4.74 13.24 -18.24
CA ILE A 19 -5.88 13.25 -19.20
C ILE A 19 -6.98 14.22 -18.71
N GLY A 20 -7.06 14.43 -17.39
CA GLY A 20 -8.05 15.30 -16.76
C GLY A 20 -7.46 16.65 -16.29
N PRO A 21 -8.25 17.41 -15.52
CA PRO A 21 -7.84 18.72 -15.02
C PRO A 21 -6.80 18.66 -13.88
N PHE A 22 -6.56 17.49 -13.30
CA PHE A 22 -5.65 17.32 -12.16
C PHE A 22 -4.38 16.57 -12.57
N ALA A 23 -3.24 17.18 -12.29
CA ALA A 23 -1.92 16.58 -12.53
C ALA A 23 -1.38 15.81 -11.31
N THR A 24 -1.86 16.12 -10.10
CA THR A 24 -1.38 15.52 -8.85
C THR A 24 -2.54 15.20 -7.90
N SER A 25 -2.31 14.25 -6.99
CA SER A 25 -3.28 13.94 -5.92
C SER A 25 -3.56 15.14 -5.03
N MET A 26 -2.58 16.02 -4.80
CA MET A 26 -2.78 17.25 -4.02
C MET A 26 -3.78 18.20 -4.67
N GLN A 27 -3.74 18.36 -6.00
CA GLN A 27 -4.73 19.19 -6.71
C GLN A 27 -6.16 18.63 -6.55
N VAL A 28 -6.31 17.31 -6.46
CA VAL A 28 -7.61 16.70 -6.17
C VAL A 28 -8.05 16.99 -4.75
N LEU A 29 -7.15 16.85 -3.76
CA LEU A 29 -7.41 17.18 -2.36
C LEU A 29 -7.83 18.64 -2.21
N ASP A 30 -7.08 19.58 -2.81
CA ASP A 30 -7.30 21.03 -2.72
C ASP A 30 -8.55 21.50 -3.51
N SER A 31 -9.19 20.63 -4.27
CA SER A 31 -10.32 21.01 -5.15
C SER A 31 -11.65 21.26 -4.41
N GLY A 32 -11.76 20.83 -3.15
CA GLY A 32 -13.01 20.84 -2.37
C GLY A 32 -14.08 19.86 -2.88
N LEU A 33 -13.72 18.95 -3.80
CA LEU A 33 -14.68 17.97 -4.33
C LEU A 33 -15.09 16.93 -3.29
N PHE A 34 -14.19 16.55 -2.39
CA PHE A 34 -14.48 15.55 -1.36
C PHE A 34 -15.55 16.07 -0.40
N GLU A 35 -15.37 17.26 0.17
CA GLU A 35 -16.34 17.90 1.04
C GLU A 35 -17.69 18.07 0.34
N ARG A 36 -17.68 18.60 -0.90
CA ARG A 36 -18.91 18.82 -1.71
C ARG A 36 -19.70 17.54 -1.94
N HIS A 37 -19.05 16.39 -2.04
CA HIS A 37 -19.68 15.10 -2.32
C HIS A 37 -19.82 14.20 -1.09
N GLY A 38 -19.48 14.69 0.11
CA GLY A 38 -19.61 13.94 1.36
C GLY A 38 -18.63 12.79 1.51
N ILE A 39 -17.45 12.89 0.86
CA ILE A 39 -16.35 11.93 1.05
C ILE A 39 -15.55 12.40 2.26
N THR A 40 -15.63 11.65 3.34
CA THR A 40 -15.03 12.01 4.64
C THR A 40 -13.83 11.17 5.01
N LYS A 41 -13.61 10.05 4.32
CA LYS A 41 -12.46 9.17 4.53
C LYS A 41 -11.60 9.09 3.28
N ILE A 42 -10.32 9.45 3.40
CA ILE A 42 -9.46 9.66 2.25
C ILE A 42 -8.13 8.92 2.41
N GLY A 43 -7.93 7.91 1.57
CA GLY A 43 -6.66 7.25 1.40
C GLY A 43 -5.73 8.05 0.48
N VAL A 44 -4.46 8.14 0.85
CA VAL A 44 -3.40 8.76 0.05
C VAL A 44 -2.24 7.81 -0.15
N ALA A 45 -1.58 7.86 -1.32
CA ALA A 45 -0.53 6.92 -1.65
C ALA A 45 0.71 7.04 -0.76
N GLY A 46 1.28 5.89 -0.36
CA GLY A 46 2.59 5.72 0.26
C GLY A 46 3.48 4.78 -0.55
N HIS A 47 4.81 4.97 -0.49
CA HIS A 47 5.79 4.22 -1.28
C HIS A 47 6.96 3.72 -0.42
N PRO A 48 6.78 2.64 0.38
CA PRO A 48 7.83 2.13 1.28
C PRO A 48 9.10 1.68 0.54
N GLU A 49 8.95 1.20 -0.68
CA GLU A 49 10.06 0.72 -1.50
C GLU A 49 10.49 1.73 -2.58
N GLY A 50 10.02 3.00 -2.43
CA GLY A 50 10.26 4.05 -3.40
C GLY A 50 9.31 3.99 -4.61
N SER A 51 9.53 4.89 -5.56
CA SER A 51 8.83 4.94 -6.85
C SER A 51 9.85 5.19 -7.94
N PRO A 52 9.75 4.55 -9.11
CA PRO A 52 10.66 4.81 -10.23
C PRO A 52 10.48 6.22 -10.81
N ASP A 53 9.28 6.79 -10.65
CA ASP A 53 8.86 8.01 -11.33
C ASP A 53 8.92 9.26 -10.43
N ILE A 54 9.20 9.07 -9.13
CA ILE A 54 9.19 10.15 -8.12
C ILE A 54 10.42 10.00 -7.23
N SER A 55 11.18 11.06 -7.07
CA SER A 55 12.35 11.08 -6.17
C SER A 55 11.94 10.97 -4.69
N GLU A 56 12.88 10.54 -3.84
CA GLU A 56 12.65 10.48 -2.39
C GLU A 56 12.27 11.84 -1.81
N THR A 57 12.88 12.92 -2.30
CA THR A 57 12.57 14.28 -1.85
C THR A 57 11.13 14.65 -2.19
N GLU A 58 10.71 14.42 -3.43
CA GLU A 58 9.33 14.70 -3.86
C GLU A 58 8.31 13.86 -3.09
N THR A 59 8.64 12.60 -2.81
CA THR A 59 7.78 11.71 -2.01
C THR A 59 7.64 12.24 -0.58
N ARG A 60 8.73 12.70 0.03
CA ARG A 60 8.74 13.28 1.38
C ARG A 60 7.95 14.59 1.43
N ASP A 61 8.17 15.49 0.47
CA ASP A 61 7.46 16.77 0.37
C ASP A 61 5.96 16.56 0.15
N ALA A 62 5.59 15.59 -0.72
CA ALA A 62 4.20 15.23 -0.94
C ALA A 62 3.53 14.70 0.33
N LEU A 63 4.24 13.88 1.11
CA LEU A 63 3.72 13.36 2.38
C LEU A 63 3.56 14.45 3.43
N ALA A 64 4.51 15.38 3.55
CA ALA A 64 4.42 16.54 4.44
C ALA A 64 3.19 17.42 4.10
N ARG A 65 2.94 17.65 2.81
CA ARG A 65 1.75 18.39 2.33
C ARG A 65 0.44 17.64 2.64
N LYS A 66 0.40 16.32 2.49
CA LYS A 66 -0.76 15.50 2.85
C LYS A 66 -1.06 15.57 4.34
N ASN A 67 -0.03 15.51 5.19
CA ASN A 67 -0.16 15.69 6.63
C ASN A 67 -0.67 17.10 7.00
N ALA A 68 -0.21 18.13 6.32
CA ALA A 68 -0.70 19.49 6.50
C ALA A 68 -2.17 19.61 6.11
N TRP A 69 -2.52 19.10 4.92
CA TRP A 69 -3.89 19.09 4.43
C TRP A 69 -4.84 18.37 5.39
N ALA A 70 -4.44 17.21 5.92
CA ALA A 70 -5.23 16.43 6.88
C ALA A 70 -5.49 17.19 8.20
N ARG A 71 -4.56 18.03 8.64
CA ARG A 71 -4.76 18.88 9.83
C ARG A 71 -5.73 20.01 9.60
N ASP A 72 -5.77 20.53 8.36
CA ASP A 72 -6.53 21.73 8.01
C ASP A 72 -7.94 21.41 7.50
N ASN A 73 -8.28 20.14 7.33
CA ASN A 73 -9.57 19.67 6.82
C ASN A 73 -10.22 18.64 7.74
N ASP A 74 -11.55 18.67 7.83
CA ASP A 74 -12.34 17.72 8.62
C ASP A 74 -12.57 16.42 7.84
N ALA A 75 -11.48 15.66 7.67
CA ALA A 75 -11.49 14.38 6.99
C ALA A 75 -10.57 13.36 7.69
N GLU A 76 -11.00 12.11 7.75
CA GLU A 76 -10.16 10.98 8.17
C GLU A 76 -9.20 10.64 7.03
N VAL A 77 -7.91 11.01 7.20
CA VAL A 77 -6.89 10.73 6.18
C VAL A 77 -5.98 9.60 6.64
N TYR A 78 -5.71 8.66 5.75
CA TYR A 78 -4.79 7.56 5.98
C TYR A 78 -3.88 7.32 4.77
N ILE A 79 -2.74 6.69 5.02
CA ILE A 79 -1.83 6.28 3.95
C ILE A 79 -2.18 4.85 3.54
N GLU A 80 -2.34 4.63 2.22
CA GLU A 80 -2.39 3.31 1.63
C GLU A 80 -1.16 3.12 0.74
N THR A 81 -0.35 2.10 1.04
CA THR A 81 0.91 1.96 0.34
C THR A 81 0.76 1.18 -0.97
N GLN A 82 1.66 1.41 -1.90
CA GLN A 82 1.93 0.47 -2.98
C GLN A 82 2.22 -0.91 -2.37
N PHE A 83 1.95 -1.99 -3.09
CA PHE A 83 2.22 -3.33 -2.57
C PHE A 83 3.71 -3.56 -2.33
N CYS A 84 4.02 -4.19 -1.22
CA CYS A 84 5.35 -4.44 -0.68
C CYS A 84 5.55 -5.93 -0.37
N PHE A 85 6.81 -6.33 -0.19
CA PHE A 85 7.16 -7.74 -0.01
C PHE A 85 8.03 -8.01 1.22
N GLU A 86 8.67 -6.98 1.78
CA GLU A 86 9.67 -7.11 2.83
C GLU A 86 9.23 -6.30 4.06
N ALA A 87 8.90 -6.99 5.14
CA ALA A 87 8.40 -6.36 6.37
C ALA A 87 9.42 -5.42 7.01
N ASP A 88 10.71 -5.77 6.98
CA ASP A 88 11.80 -4.97 7.53
C ASP A 88 11.90 -3.60 6.83
N LYS A 89 11.74 -3.56 5.51
CA LYS A 89 11.73 -2.31 4.73
C LYS A 89 10.50 -1.46 5.04
N ILE A 90 9.34 -2.11 5.17
CA ILE A 90 8.09 -1.43 5.54
C ILE A 90 8.24 -0.76 6.90
N VAL A 91 8.75 -1.50 7.89
CA VAL A 91 8.95 -1.00 9.25
C VAL A 91 10.01 0.12 9.29
N ALA A 92 11.12 -0.04 8.56
CA ALA A 92 12.14 0.99 8.47
C ALA A 92 11.59 2.28 7.84
N TRP A 93 10.80 2.16 6.76
CA TRP A 93 10.15 3.30 6.12
C TRP A 93 9.13 3.98 7.04
N GLU A 94 8.27 3.20 7.73
CA GLU A 94 7.32 3.75 8.69
C GLU A 94 8.02 4.57 9.77
N ARG A 95 9.07 4.03 10.37
CA ARG A 95 9.87 4.74 11.39
C ARG A 95 10.49 6.01 10.85
N GLN A 96 10.99 5.98 9.62
CA GLN A 96 11.57 7.15 8.98
C GLN A 96 10.52 8.25 8.75
N ILE A 97 9.37 7.95 8.14
CA ILE A 97 8.36 8.97 7.87
C ILE A 97 7.72 9.49 9.16
N ARG A 98 7.59 8.65 10.20
CA ARG A 98 7.15 9.08 11.53
C ARG A 98 8.15 10.04 12.18
N ALA A 99 9.46 9.78 12.07
CA ALA A 99 10.50 10.71 12.50
C ALA A 99 10.48 12.04 11.70
N ASP A 100 10.10 12.00 10.43
CA ASP A 100 9.92 13.16 9.56
C ASP A 100 8.59 13.92 9.84
N GLY A 101 7.79 13.46 10.83
CA GLY A 101 6.58 14.15 11.29
C GLY A 101 5.26 13.62 10.70
N ASN A 102 5.26 12.46 10.08
CA ASN A 102 4.00 11.81 9.69
C ASN A 102 3.20 11.39 10.93
N VAL A 103 1.91 11.69 10.93
CA VAL A 103 0.95 11.27 11.98
C VAL A 103 -0.22 10.46 11.41
N LEU A 104 -0.28 10.31 10.09
CA LEU A 104 -1.35 9.60 9.43
C LEU A 104 -1.22 8.09 9.68
N PRO A 105 -2.33 7.39 9.98
CA PRO A 105 -2.35 5.94 10.07
C PRO A 105 -2.02 5.31 8.71
N ILE A 106 -1.46 4.10 8.73
CA ILE A 106 -0.92 3.45 7.54
C ILE A 106 -1.55 2.08 7.35
N HIS A 107 -2.08 1.85 6.17
CA HIS A 107 -2.48 0.53 5.67
C HIS A 107 -1.43 0.06 4.66
N ILE A 108 -0.83 -1.09 4.93
CA ILE A 108 0.22 -1.65 4.09
C ILE A 108 -0.38 -2.44 2.94
N GLY A 109 -0.01 -2.08 1.73
CA GLY A 109 -0.34 -2.83 0.53
C GLY A 109 0.46 -4.13 0.45
N LEU A 110 -0.23 -5.24 0.30
CA LEU A 110 0.36 -6.54 0.05
C LEU A 110 -0.23 -7.16 -1.22
N PRO A 111 0.54 -7.93 -1.99
CA PRO A 111 -0.03 -8.71 -3.08
C PRO A 111 -0.95 -9.79 -2.51
N GLY A 112 -2.10 -9.97 -3.14
CA GLY A 112 -3.01 -11.09 -2.83
C GLY A 112 -2.44 -12.43 -3.30
N LEU A 113 -3.18 -13.50 -3.06
CA LEU A 113 -2.78 -14.86 -3.42
C LEU A 113 -2.75 -15.04 -4.93
N MET A 114 -1.55 -15.21 -5.47
CA MET A 114 -1.34 -15.41 -6.90
C MET A 114 -0.04 -16.17 -7.17
N THR A 115 0.08 -16.71 -8.39
CA THR A 115 1.33 -17.35 -8.80
C THR A 115 2.45 -16.33 -8.94
N LEU A 116 3.67 -16.75 -8.66
CA LEU A 116 4.87 -15.91 -8.81
C LEU A 116 4.98 -15.32 -10.23
N LYS A 117 4.60 -16.08 -11.26
CA LYS A 117 4.56 -15.57 -12.65
C LYS A 117 3.65 -14.36 -12.82
N ARG A 118 2.46 -14.41 -12.22
CA ARG A 118 1.49 -13.28 -12.27
C ARG A 118 2.02 -12.10 -11.48
N LEU A 119 2.56 -12.37 -10.30
CA LEU A 119 3.13 -11.35 -9.42
C LEU A 119 4.26 -10.57 -10.12
N LEU A 120 5.20 -11.26 -10.77
CA LEU A 120 6.28 -10.64 -11.56
C LEU A 120 5.74 -9.73 -12.67
N LYS A 121 4.69 -10.18 -13.38
CA LYS A 121 4.07 -9.37 -14.42
C LYS A 121 3.50 -8.07 -13.86
N PHE A 122 2.78 -8.12 -12.74
CA PHE A 122 2.20 -6.92 -12.14
C PHE A 122 3.26 -6.02 -11.51
N ALA A 123 4.27 -6.58 -10.84
CA ALA A 123 5.38 -5.80 -10.29
C ALA A 123 6.12 -5.02 -11.38
N GLN A 124 6.34 -5.62 -12.55
CA GLN A 124 6.94 -4.94 -13.70
C GLN A 124 6.05 -3.82 -14.24
N MET A 125 4.73 -4.06 -14.35
CA MET A 125 3.77 -3.06 -14.84
C MET A 125 3.61 -1.87 -13.88
N SER A 126 3.76 -2.12 -12.57
CA SER A 126 3.60 -1.10 -11.51
C SER A 126 4.90 -0.39 -11.16
N GLY A 127 6.01 -0.68 -11.84
CA GLY A 127 7.30 -0.04 -11.60
C GLY A 127 7.93 -0.34 -10.23
N VAL A 128 7.52 -1.41 -9.56
CA VAL A 128 8.04 -1.82 -8.23
C VAL A 128 9.41 -2.50 -8.42
N GLY A 129 10.44 -1.69 -8.64
CA GLY A 129 11.76 -2.15 -9.06
C GLY A 129 12.58 -2.91 -8.00
N PRO A 130 12.69 -2.45 -6.73
CA PRO A 130 13.44 -3.16 -5.70
C PRO A 130 12.86 -4.54 -5.39
N SER A 131 11.54 -4.65 -5.32
CA SER A 131 10.81 -5.89 -5.04
C SER A 131 10.94 -6.92 -6.15
N ILE A 132 11.10 -6.51 -7.41
CA ILE A 132 11.39 -7.41 -8.51
C ILE A 132 12.68 -8.21 -8.26
N ARG A 133 13.71 -7.63 -7.60
CA ARG A 133 14.96 -8.33 -7.28
C ARG A 133 14.75 -9.47 -6.28
N VAL A 134 13.87 -9.30 -5.30
CA VAL A 134 13.52 -10.36 -4.34
C VAL A 134 12.82 -11.49 -5.07
N LEU A 135 11.81 -11.15 -5.86
CA LEU A 135 11.05 -12.10 -6.66
C LEU A 135 11.93 -12.84 -7.68
N THR A 136 12.85 -12.15 -8.37
CA THR A 136 13.72 -12.76 -9.37
C THR A 136 14.77 -13.70 -8.78
N ARG A 137 15.19 -13.52 -7.53
CA ARG A 137 16.03 -14.52 -6.83
C ARG A 137 15.33 -15.87 -6.69
N GLN A 138 14.00 -15.87 -6.59
CA GLN A 138 13.19 -17.09 -6.48
C GLN A 138 12.90 -17.74 -7.84
N THR A 139 13.14 -17.05 -8.97
CA THR A 139 12.76 -17.50 -10.33
C THR A 139 13.73 -18.46 -10.98
N ARG A 140 14.85 -18.80 -10.37
CA ARG A 140 15.81 -19.77 -10.91
C ARG A 140 15.23 -21.19 -11.09
N ASN A 141 14.08 -21.47 -10.46
CA ASN A 141 13.37 -22.73 -10.62
C ASN A 141 11.99 -22.47 -11.25
N ILE A 142 11.79 -22.94 -12.48
CA ILE A 142 10.53 -22.76 -13.24
C ILE A 142 9.32 -23.32 -12.49
N ALA A 143 9.50 -24.40 -11.72
CA ALA A 143 8.41 -24.96 -10.93
C ALA A 143 7.88 -23.98 -9.87
N LYS A 144 8.73 -23.15 -9.30
CA LYS A 144 8.33 -22.12 -8.32
C LYS A 144 7.46 -21.00 -8.93
N LEU A 145 7.53 -20.77 -10.25
CA LEU A 145 6.72 -19.75 -10.93
C LEU A 145 5.21 -20.04 -10.89
N LEU A 146 4.84 -21.32 -10.69
CA LEU A 146 3.45 -21.76 -10.65
C LEU A 146 2.91 -21.93 -9.23
N ILE A 147 3.76 -21.76 -8.21
CA ILE A 147 3.33 -21.85 -6.82
C ILE A 147 2.64 -20.53 -6.44
N VAL A 148 1.49 -20.63 -5.79
CA VAL A 148 0.78 -19.49 -5.20
C VAL A 148 1.59 -18.98 -4.02
N GLN A 149 1.85 -17.68 -4.00
CA GLN A 149 2.53 -17.01 -2.90
C GLN A 149 1.48 -16.63 -1.85
N GLU A 150 1.73 -16.99 -0.62
CA GLU A 150 0.89 -16.63 0.54
C GLU A 150 1.61 -15.53 1.34
N PRO A 151 0.90 -14.52 1.86
CA PRO A 151 1.51 -13.38 2.57
C PRO A 151 1.76 -13.66 4.06
N ASP A 152 1.66 -14.93 4.50
CA ASP A 152 1.67 -15.34 5.90
C ASP A 152 2.87 -14.78 6.67
N LEU A 153 4.08 -14.90 6.10
CA LEU A 153 5.31 -14.48 6.78
C LEU A 153 5.33 -12.96 6.96
N VAL A 154 5.12 -12.21 5.89
CA VAL A 154 5.17 -10.74 5.96
C VAL A 154 4.09 -10.18 6.88
N VAL A 155 2.89 -10.78 6.91
CA VAL A 155 1.82 -10.37 7.81
C VAL A 155 2.19 -10.66 9.27
N ALA A 156 2.80 -11.82 9.56
CA ALA A 156 3.25 -12.17 10.90
C ALA A 156 4.38 -11.23 11.39
N GLU A 157 5.37 -10.96 10.55
CA GLU A 157 6.47 -10.04 10.87
C GLU A 157 5.97 -8.60 11.11
N LEU A 158 5.00 -8.13 10.32
CA LEU A 158 4.36 -6.83 10.54
C LEU A 158 3.56 -6.81 11.85
N ALA A 159 2.83 -7.86 12.16
CA ALA A 159 2.09 -7.98 13.42
C ALA A 159 3.02 -7.95 14.64
N GLU A 160 4.16 -8.65 14.57
CA GLU A 160 5.19 -8.63 15.62
C GLU A 160 5.82 -7.23 15.77
N ALA A 161 6.12 -6.57 14.66
CA ALA A 161 6.65 -5.20 14.68
C ALA A 161 5.69 -4.21 15.34
N VAL A 162 4.39 -4.30 15.03
CA VAL A 162 3.34 -3.47 15.66
C VAL A 162 3.21 -3.79 17.14
N ALA A 163 3.24 -5.06 17.53
CA ALA A 163 3.15 -5.48 18.93
C ALA A 163 4.36 -4.99 19.76
N SER A 164 5.53 -4.85 19.13
CA SER A 164 6.77 -4.43 19.79
C SER A 164 6.98 -2.91 19.81
N ASP A 165 6.22 -2.13 19.05
CA ASP A 165 6.33 -0.66 18.97
C ASP A 165 4.95 0.01 19.14
N SER A 166 4.64 0.43 20.38
CA SER A 166 3.36 1.10 20.69
C SER A 166 3.17 2.45 19.97
N ALA A 167 4.22 3.04 19.43
CA ALA A 167 4.17 4.28 18.65
C ALA A 167 4.00 4.03 17.15
N SER A 168 4.00 2.78 16.70
CA SER A 168 3.79 2.44 15.29
C SER A 168 2.50 3.04 14.74
N LEU A 169 2.55 3.52 13.52
CA LEU A 169 1.40 4.05 12.78
C LEU A 169 0.76 3.01 11.84
N LEU A 170 1.32 1.80 11.78
CA LEU A 170 0.72 0.69 11.04
C LEU A 170 -0.61 0.28 11.69
N ARG A 171 -1.70 0.24 10.91
CA ARG A 171 -3.05 -0.05 11.41
C ARG A 171 -3.73 -1.23 10.73
N GLY A 172 -3.28 -1.59 9.54
CA GLY A 172 -3.87 -2.67 8.78
C GLY A 172 -3.09 -3.04 7.54
N VAL A 173 -3.59 -4.03 6.84
CA VAL A 173 -3.10 -4.46 5.54
C VAL A 173 -4.21 -4.30 4.49
N HIS A 174 -3.80 -3.92 3.29
CA HIS A 174 -4.64 -3.83 2.11
C HIS A 174 -4.12 -4.83 1.06
N PHE A 175 -4.99 -5.55 0.40
CA PHE A 175 -4.57 -6.56 -0.57
C PHE A 175 -4.87 -6.15 -2.00
N TYR A 176 -3.86 -6.28 -2.86
CA TYR A 176 -3.96 -6.16 -4.31
C TYR A 176 -4.19 -7.56 -4.92
N PRO A 177 -5.43 -7.99 -5.18
CA PRO A 177 -5.70 -9.37 -5.56
C PRO A 177 -5.28 -9.73 -6.99
N PHE A 178 -5.09 -8.74 -7.88
CA PHE A 178 -4.61 -8.91 -9.26
C PHE A 178 -5.24 -10.11 -9.99
N GLY A 179 -6.57 -10.27 -9.84
CA GLY A 179 -7.35 -11.36 -10.43
C GLY A 179 -7.42 -12.64 -9.59
N GLY A 180 -6.81 -12.67 -8.39
CA GLY A 180 -6.94 -13.75 -7.39
C GLY A 180 -7.88 -13.37 -6.25
N LEU A 181 -9.02 -12.72 -6.55
CA LEU A 181 -9.92 -12.19 -5.52
C LEU A 181 -10.50 -13.30 -4.64
N ALA A 182 -10.96 -14.41 -5.23
CA ALA A 182 -11.57 -15.50 -4.50
C ALA A 182 -10.59 -16.18 -3.52
N GLU A 183 -9.38 -16.47 -3.99
CA GLU A 183 -8.32 -17.07 -3.19
C GLU A 183 -7.86 -16.12 -2.07
N THR A 184 -7.68 -14.84 -2.39
CA THR A 184 -7.30 -13.80 -1.41
C THR A 184 -8.39 -13.66 -0.34
N THR A 185 -9.66 -13.63 -0.72
CA THR A 185 -10.78 -13.54 0.22
C THR A 185 -10.87 -14.77 1.12
N ALA A 186 -10.68 -15.97 0.56
CA ALA A 186 -10.67 -17.21 1.34
C ALA A 186 -9.55 -17.21 2.38
N TRP A 187 -8.34 -16.79 2.00
CA TRP A 187 -7.23 -16.64 2.91
C TRP A 187 -7.52 -15.61 4.01
N LEU A 188 -8.03 -14.42 3.64
CA LEU A 188 -8.39 -13.37 4.60
C LEU A 188 -9.40 -13.85 5.65
N ASN A 189 -10.43 -14.58 5.24
CA ASN A 189 -11.43 -15.15 6.15
C ASN A 189 -10.78 -16.16 7.12
N THR A 190 -9.82 -16.96 6.63
CA THR A 190 -9.08 -17.92 7.46
C THR A 190 -8.19 -17.21 8.47
N ALA A 191 -7.47 -16.19 8.03
CA ALA A 191 -6.59 -15.39 8.88
C ALA A 191 -7.39 -14.62 9.94
N ALA A 192 -8.50 -13.99 9.56
CA ALA A 192 -9.38 -13.26 10.48
C ALA A 192 -10.04 -14.16 11.52
N ALA A 193 -10.27 -15.43 11.20
CA ALA A 193 -10.78 -16.43 12.13
C ALA A 193 -9.70 -16.99 13.09
N GLY A 194 -8.46 -16.49 13.04
CA GLY A 194 -7.35 -16.95 13.87
C GLY A 194 -6.73 -18.30 13.42
N ASN A 195 -7.10 -18.80 12.25
CA ASN A 195 -6.56 -20.05 11.68
C ASN A 195 -5.29 -19.82 10.83
N PHE A 196 -4.58 -18.76 11.15
CA PHE A 196 -3.33 -18.38 10.50
C PHE A 196 -2.18 -19.28 10.96
N ARG A 197 -1.37 -19.78 10.03
CA ARG A 197 -0.19 -20.60 10.35
C ARG A 197 0.99 -20.16 9.49
N ILE A 198 2.08 -19.81 10.16
CA ILE A 198 3.36 -19.63 9.48
C ILE A 198 3.89 -21.01 9.11
N LYS A 199 4.09 -21.27 7.82
CA LYS A 199 4.77 -22.49 7.37
C LYS A 199 6.26 -22.33 7.61
N PRO A 200 6.93 -23.26 8.31
CA PRO A 200 8.39 -23.25 8.37
C PRO A 200 8.97 -23.37 6.96
N GLU A 201 10.06 -22.67 6.70
CA GLU A 201 10.82 -22.74 5.44
C GLU A 201 11.34 -24.17 5.15
#